data_5f0340128c99919e6899736c7ba4a84e
#
_entry.id   5f0340128c99919e6899736c7ba4a84e
#
_cell.length_a   1.000
_cell.length_b   1.000
_cell.length_c   1.000
_cell.angle_alpha   90.00
_cell.angle_beta   90.00
_cell.angle_gamma   90.00
#
_symmetry.space_group_name_H-M   'P 1'
#
loop_
_entity.id
_entity.type
_entity.pdbx_description
1 polymer ?
#
loop_
_entity_poly.entity_id
_entity_poly.type
_entity_poly.pdbx_seq_one_letter_code
_entity_poly.pdbx_strand_id
1 'polypeptide(L)'
;MLLQEMTEDNNLIIELSMNGQKYEFPSKVIRKVNQGVLVEPIRINGKILSFNSSGGGIMVSVYMIRDSKPPMLWKGVAVNSIREDNGTFYKITANGEGFEVNRRGAFRLFIGISGVAQLGTNRKAVDVIVKDVSESGFSFVGTEDMDNVINMPVRLVFADFNQNYSLMGIIVRKVVIGENKIVYGCRLGVRNANLEQYISQKQRQMLSMNRGNSAFQNKEM
;
A
#
# COMPACT_ATOMS: atom_id res chain seq x y z
N MET A 1 -6.46 -19.52 -6.93
CA MET A 1 -5.01 -19.64 -6.65
C MET A 1 -4.83 -20.21 -5.25
N LEU A 2 -4.11 -21.32 -5.12
CA LEU A 2 -3.77 -21.88 -3.82
C LEU A 2 -2.59 -21.11 -3.19
N LEU A 3 -2.53 -21.08 -1.85
CA LEU A 3 -1.44 -20.39 -1.14
C LEU A 3 -0.05 -20.94 -1.53
N GLN A 4 0.05 -22.22 -1.75
CA GLN A 4 1.29 -22.92 -2.17
C GLN A 4 1.73 -22.63 -3.60
N GLU A 5 0.94 -21.89 -4.39
CA GLU A 5 1.33 -21.44 -5.74
C GLU A 5 2.10 -20.11 -5.72
N MET A 6 2.23 -19.47 -4.56
CA MET A 6 3.07 -18.29 -4.39
C MET A 6 4.53 -18.63 -4.69
N THR A 7 5.22 -17.67 -5.28
CA THR A 7 6.64 -17.75 -5.57
C THR A 7 7.47 -17.05 -4.50
N GLU A 8 8.74 -17.39 -4.42
CA GLU A 8 9.72 -16.66 -3.63
C GLU A 8 9.69 -15.18 -4.02
N ASP A 9 9.98 -14.33 -3.06
CA ASP A 9 9.91 -12.87 -3.18
C ASP A 9 8.53 -12.24 -3.32
N ASN A 10 7.43 -13.00 -3.33
CA ASN A 10 6.12 -12.38 -3.25
C ASN A 10 5.98 -11.58 -1.95
N ASN A 11 5.60 -10.31 -2.10
CA ASN A 11 5.30 -9.44 -0.98
C ASN A 11 3.96 -9.79 -0.36
N LEU A 12 3.97 -10.02 0.94
CA LEU A 12 2.79 -10.36 1.72
C LEU A 12 2.48 -9.27 2.74
N ILE A 13 1.23 -9.23 3.14
CA ILE A 13 0.81 -8.56 4.36
C ILE A 13 0.09 -9.59 5.21
N ILE A 14 0.57 -9.79 6.42
CA ILE A 14 -0.09 -10.60 7.43
C ILE A 14 -0.97 -9.66 8.25
N GLU A 15 -2.28 -9.84 8.17
CA GLU A 15 -3.27 -9.09 8.95
C GLU A 15 -3.68 -9.93 10.16
N LEU A 16 -3.53 -9.35 11.34
CA LEU A 16 -4.04 -9.89 12.60
C LEU A 16 -5.29 -9.13 12.98
N SER A 17 -6.40 -9.83 13.13
CA SER A 17 -7.65 -9.26 13.64
C SER A 17 -7.91 -9.76 15.04
N MET A 18 -7.97 -8.84 16.01
CA MET A 18 -8.17 -9.12 17.43
C MET A 18 -9.06 -8.05 18.05
N ASN A 19 -10.15 -8.43 18.71
CA ASN A 19 -11.08 -7.51 19.37
C ASN A 19 -11.61 -6.39 18.45
N GLY A 20 -11.86 -6.72 17.18
CA GLY A 20 -12.32 -5.74 16.18
C GLY A 20 -11.23 -4.80 15.63
N GLN A 21 -10.03 -4.84 16.17
CA GLN A 21 -8.89 -4.11 15.65
C GLN A 21 -8.07 -4.95 14.67
N LYS A 22 -7.47 -4.28 13.69
CA LYS A 22 -6.63 -4.90 12.65
C LYS A 22 -5.23 -4.33 12.70
N TYR A 23 -4.26 -5.24 12.67
CA TYR A 23 -2.84 -4.93 12.65
C TYR A 23 -2.23 -5.58 11.41
N GLU A 24 -1.52 -4.81 10.61
CA GLU A 24 -0.91 -5.26 9.37
C GLU A 24 0.60 -5.27 9.49
N PHE A 25 1.20 -6.38 9.09
CA PHE A 25 2.64 -6.57 9.11
C PHE A 25 3.12 -7.00 7.72
N PRO A 26 4.08 -6.27 7.13
CA PRO A 26 4.71 -6.71 5.90
C PRO A 26 5.50 -8.00 6.17
N SER A 27 5.52 -8.88 5.19
CA SER A 27 6.29 -10.12 5.19
C SER A 27 6.60 -10.51 3.74
N LYS A 28 7.43 -11.53 3.56
CA LYS A 28 7.89 -12.00 2.27
C LYS A 28 7.91 -13.52 2.23
N VAL A 29 7.56 -14.09 1.08
CA VAL A 29 7.68 -15.54 0.88
C VAL A 29 9.15 -15.88 0.72
N ILE A 30 9.62 -16.82 1.56
CA ILE A 30 10.99 -17.35 1.49
C ILE A 30 11.04 -18.55 0.55
N ARG A 31 10.13 -19.49 0.72
CA ARG A 31 10.02 -20.68 -0.15
C ARG A 31 8.69 -21.42 0.02
N LYS A 32 8.39 -22.24 -0.96
CA LYS A 32 7.27 -23.18 -0.88
C LYS A 32 7.60 -24.34 0.05
N VAL A 33 6.58 -24.84 0.72
CA VAL A 33 6.66 -26.08 1.52
C VAL A 33 5.40 -26.92 1.30
N ASN A 34 5.43 -28.16 1.77
CA ASN A 34 4.26 -29.01 1.68
C ASN A 34 3.05 -28.34 2.37
N GLN A 35 1.96 -28.19 1.61
CA GLN A 35 0.68 -27.59 2.03
C GLN A 35 0.76 -26.11 2.47
N GLY A 36 1.77 -25.34 2.02
CA GLY A 36 1.85 -23.94 2.38
C GLY A 36 3.10 -23.22 1.90
N VAL A 37 3.44 -22.13 2.58
CA VAL A 37 4.63 -21.32 2.33
C VAL A 37 5.37 -21.02 3.63
N LEU A 38 6.70 -20.90 3.56
CA LEU A 38 7.51 -20.29 4.59
C LEU A 38 7.64 -18.80 4.28
N VAL A 39 7.44 -17.98 5.31
CA VAL A 39 7.55 -16.53 5.20
C VAL A 39 8.41 -15.96 6.31
N GLU A 40 8.88 -14.74 6.11
CA GLU A 40 9.60 -13.98 7.14
C GLU A 40 8.72 -13.78 8.37
N PRO A 41 9.27 -13.94 9.59
CA PRO A 41 8.51 -13.78 10.81
C PRO A 41 8.30 -12.28 11.14
N ILE A 42 7.16 -11.97 11.74
CA ILE A 42 6.89 -10.65 12.30
C ILE A 42 7.78 -10.46 13.54
N ARG A 43 8.49 -9.33 13.56
CA ARG A 43 9.31 -8.94 14.71
C ARG A 43 8.78 -7.66 15.34
N ILE A 44 8.55 -7.70 16.66
CA ILE A 44 8.17 -6.53 17.45
C ILE A 44 9.23 -6.36 18.54
N ASN A 45 9.90 -5.21 18.57
CA ASN A 45 11.01 -4.94 19.48
C ASN A 45 12.08 -6.05 19.50
N GLY A 46 12.43 -6.57 18.32
CA GLY A 46 13.42 -7.64 18.13
C GLY A 46 12.94 -9.05 18.46
N LYS A 47 11.75 -9.22 19.06
CA LYS A 47 11.17 -10.52 19.39
C LYS A 47 10.22 -10.99 18.30
N ILE A 48 10.28 -12.27 17.97
CA ILE A 48 9.34 -12.89 17.01
C ILE A 48 7.97 -13.03 17.71
N LEU A 49 6.94 -12.57 17.03
CA LEU A 49 5.56 -12.73 17.48
C LEU A 49 5.17 -14.21 17.40
N SER A 50 4.66 -14.78 18.50
CA SER A 50 4.19 -16.17 18.55
C SER A 50 2.68 -16.21 18.41
N PHE A 51 2.19 -17.07 17.51
CA PHE A 51 0.76 -17.36 17.33
C PHE A 51 0.40 -18.63 18.11
N ASN A 52 0.34 -18.54 19.44
CA ASN A 52 -0.13 -19.66 20.23
C ASN A 52 -1.66 -19.67 20.22
N SER A 53 -2.23 -20.70 19.65
CA SER A 53 -3.67 -20.92 19.46
C SER A 53 -4.48 -21.09 20.76
N SER A 54 -3.85 -20.99 21.93
CA SER A 54 -4.49 -21.27 23.22
C SER A 54 -5.30 -20.11 23.83
N GLY A 55 -5.27 -18.93 23.22
CA GLY A 55 -6.03 -17.76 23.69
C GLY A 55 -6.94 -17.26 22.58
N GLY A 56 -8.18 -17.72 22.57
CA GLY A 56 -9.17 -17.45 21.53
C GLY A 56 -9.25 -15.98 21.10
N GLY A 57 -9.39 -15.76 19.80
CA GLY A 57 -9.81 -14.46 19.25
C GLY A 57 -8.86 -13.79 18.25
N ILE A 58 -7.70 -14.35 17.94
CA ILE A 58 -6.85 -13.81 16.87
C ILE A 58 -7.16 -14.52 15.56
N MET A 59 -7.72 -13.80 14.61
CA MET A 59 -7.88 -14.30 13.24
C MET A 59 -6.72 -13.76 12.41
N VAL A 60 -6.01 -14.67 11.73
CA VAL A 60 -4.93 -14.31 10.82
C VAL A 60 -5.41 -14.39 9.39
N SER A 61 -5.14 -13.35 8.61
CA SER A 61 -5.38 -13.31 7.17
C SER A 61 -4.10 -12.93 6.44
N VAL A 62 -3.92 -13.41 5.22
CA VAL A 62 -2.76 -13.08 4.39
C VAL A 62 -3.21 -12.46 3.09
N TYR A 63 -2.61 -11.33 2.76
CA TYR A 63 -2.75 -10.70 1.45
C TYR A 63 -1.47 -10.86 0.66
N MET A 64 -1.55 -11.38 -0.55
CA MET A 64 -0.47 -11.29 -1.53
C MET A 64 -0.65 -10.02 -2.33
N ILE A 65 0.35 -9.13 -2.27
CA ILE A 65 0.35 -7.88 -3.03
C ILE A 65 0.86 -8.17 -4.43
N ARG A 66 0.09 -7.75 -5.43
CA ARG A 66 0.40 -7.96 -6.85
C ARG A 66 0.51 -6.61 -7.54
N ASP A 67 1.48 -6.49 -8.44
CA ASP A 67 1.61 -5.29 -9.26
C ASP A 67 0.46 -5.19 -10.26
N SER A 68 -0.17 -4.02 -10.31
CA SER A 68 -1.25 -3.70 -11.25
C SER A 68 -2.50 -4.59 -11.20
N LYS A 69 -2.63 -5.47 -10.18
CA LYS A 69 -3.78 -6.34 -9.96
C LYS A 69 -4.33 -6.20 -8.53
N PRO A 70 -5.62 -6.51 -8.32
CA PRO A 70 -6.16 -6.57 -6.97
C PRO A 70 -5.38 -7.58 -6.11
N PRO A 71 -5.13 -7.30 -4.82
CA PRO A 71 -4.51 -8.27 -3.93
C PRO A 71 -5.33 -9.56 -3.81
N MET A 72 -4.63 -10.67 -3.60
CA MET A 72 -5.26 -11.94 -3.24
C MET A 72 -5.33 -12.06 -1.72
N LEU A 73 -6.44 -12.55 -1.19
CA LEU A 73 -6.69 -12.72 0.24
C LEU A 73 -6.98 -14.17 0.58
N TRP A 74 -6.29 -14.69 1.59
CA TRP A 74 -6.61 -15.93 2.32
C TRP A 74 -7.00 -15.55 3.74
N LYS A 75 -8.23 -15.86 4.14
CA LYS A 75 -8.75 -15.62 5.50
C LYS A 75 -8.58 -16.84 6.38
N GLY A 76 -8.37 -16.62 7.68
CA GLY A 76 -8.33 -17.69 8.66
C GLY A 76 -7.21 -18.70 8.41
N VAL A 77 -6.03 -18.21 8.00
CA VAL A 77 -4.87 -19.06 7.78
C VAL A 77 -4.28 -19.54 9.10
N ALA A 78 -3.74 -20.77 9.11
CA ALA A 78 -2.96 -21.25 10.24
C ALA A 78 -1.49 -20.81 10.09
N VAL A 79 -0.91 -20.33 11.20
CA VAL A 79 0.48 -19.86 11.25
C VAL A 79 1.22 -20.64 12.35
N ASN A 80 2.26 -21.36 11.96
CA ASN A 80 3.12 -22.12 12.86
C ASN A 80 4.56 -21.62 12.77
N SER A 81 5.20 -21.37 13.90
CA SER A 81 6.62 -21.07 13.94
C SER A 81 7.43 -22.34 13.69
N ILE A 82 8.34 -22.27 12.71
CA ILE A 82 9.29 -23.34 12.41
C ILE A 82 10.70 -22.81 12.63
N ARG A 83 11.53 -23.60 13.31
CA ARG A 83 12.95 -23.31 13.51
C ARG A 83 13.77 -24.18 12.56
N GLU A 84 14.62 -23.52 11.78
CA GLU A 84 15.60 -24.15 10.88
C GLU A 84 17.02 -23.64 11.24
N ASP A 85 18.05 -24.22 10.66
CA ASP A 85 19.45 -23.89 10.98
C ASP A 85 19.77 -22.40 10.79
N ASN A 86 19.13 -21.75 9.82
CA ASN A 86 19.30 -20.34 9.46
C ASN A 86 18.27 -19.40 10.10
N GLY A 87 17.43 -19.88 11.02
CA GLY A 87 16.54 -19.01 11.77
C GLY A 87 15.14 -19.55 12.03
N THR A 88 14.30 -18.65 12.49
CA THR A 88 12.87 -18.95 12.74
C THR A 88 12.03 -18.31 11.65
N PHE A 89 11.09 -19.07 11.10
CA PHE A 89 10.18 -18.68 10.03
C PHE A 89 8.74 -18.99 10.44
N TYR A 90 7.77 -18.42 9.72
CA TYR A 90 6.39 -18.89 9.83
C TYR A 90 6.05 -19.81 8.66
N LYS A 91 5.52 -20.99 8.99
CA LYS A 91 4.78 -21.80 8.02
C LYS A 91 3.33 -21.36 8.03
N ILE A 92 2.86 -20.85 6.90
CA ILE A 92 1.47 -20.47 6.70
C ILE A 92 0.78 -21.53 5.85
N THR A 93 -0.37 -21.97 6.31
CA THR A 93 -1.24 -22.91 5.59
C THR A 93 -2.65 -22.35 5.49
N ALA A 94 -3.34 -22.59 4.39
CA ALA A 94 -4.69 -22.13 4.15
C ALA A 94 -5.58 -23.30 3.68
N ASN A 95 -6.81 -23.29 4.12
CA ASN A 95 -7.83 -24.20 3.62
C ASN A 95 -8.54 -23.53 2.42
N GLY A 96 -8.17 -23.94 1.21
CA GLY A 96 -8.79 -23.47 -0.01
C GLY A 96 -8.03 -22.34 -0.74
N GLU A 97 -8.70 -21.80 -1.74
CA GLU A 97 -8.14 -20.79 -2.61
C GLU A 97 -8.27 -19.37 -2.06
N GLY A 98 -7.28 -18.54 -2.38
CA GLY A 98 -7.38 -17.10 -2.19
C GLY A 98 -8.32 -16.48 -3.23
N PHE A 99 -8.92 -15.37 -2.88
CA PHE A 99 -9.80 -14.59 -3.74
C PHE A 99 -9.33 -13.14 -3.85
N GLU A 100 -9.64 -12.51 -4.96
CA GLU A 100 -9.31 -11.11 -5.19
C GLU A 100 -10.15 -10.20 -4.30
N VAL A 101 -9.49 -9.20 -3.71
CA VAL A 101 -10.16 -8.23 -2.85
C VAL A 101 -9.73 -6.81 -3.18
N ASN A 102 -10.66 -5.90 -3.09
CA ASN A 102 -10.33 -4.49 -3.04
C ASN A 102 -10.16 -4.08 -1.56
N ARG A 103 -8.90 -4.04 -1.10
CA ARG A 103 -8.60 -3.62 0.28
C ARG A 103 -8.55 -2.09 0.46
N ARG A 104 -8.68 -1.34 -0.63
CA ARG A 104 -8.68 0.12 -0.57
C ARG A 104 -10.09 0.62 -0.34
N GLY A 105 -10.31 1.33 0.77
CA GLY A 105 -11.60 1.95 1.07
C GLY A 105 -11.93 3.15 0.17
N ALA A 106 -10.91 3.73 -0.50
CA ALA A 106 -11.08 4.87 -1.38
C ALA A 106 -10.37 4.64 -2.72
N PHE A 107 -10.98 5.14 -3.78
CA PHE A 107 -10.37 5.19 -5.11
C PHE A 107 -9.14 6.10 -5.08
N ARG A 108 -8.08 5.70 -5.78
CA ARG A 108 -6.87 6.50 -5.96
C ARG A 108 -6.72 6.92 -7.40
N LEU A 109 -6.68 8.21 -7.60
CA LEU A 109 -6.49 8.80 -8.91
C LEU A 109 -5.00 9.11 -9.10
N PHE A 110 -4.37 8.47 -10.08
CA PHE A 110 -3.03 8.83 -10.52
C PHE A 110 -3.08 10.17 -11.28
N ILE A 111 -2.24 11.12 -10.91
CA ILE A 111 -2.23 12.44 -11.53
C ILE A 111 -0.87 12.84 -12.15
N GLY A 112 0.25 12.44 -11.56
CA GLY A 112 1.58 12.58 -12.15
C GLY A 112 2.01 14.03 -12.43
N ILE A 113 1.67 15.00 -11.57
CA ILE A 113 1.95 16.43 -11.78
C ILE A 113 2.97 16.96 -10.78
N SER A 114 3.66 18.04 -11.13
CA SER A 114 4.61 18.72 -10.25
C SER A 114 3.90 19.37 -9.07
N GLY A 115 4.58 19.39 -7.92
CA GLY A 115 4.10 20.02 -6.70
C GLY A 115 5.23 20.30 -5.73
N VAL A 116 4.90 20.91 -4.60
CA VAL A 116 5.84 21.19 -3.50
C VAL A 116 5.33 20.55 -2.22
N ALA A 117 6.15 19.71 -1.59
CA ALA A 117 5.91 19.18 -0.27
C ALA A 117 6.63 20.01 0.78
N GLN A 118 5.90 20.52 1.76
CA GLN A 118 6.44 21.19 2.95
C GLN A 118 6.44 20.17 4.09
N LEU A 119 7.63 19.82 4.58
CA LEU A 119 7.86 18.70 5.47
C LEU A 119 8.21 19.15 6.89
N GLY A 120 7.63 18.47 7.87
CA GLY A 120 7.90 18.73 9.28
C GLY A 120 7.33 20.05 9.78
N THR A 121 7.65 20.38 11.03
CA THR A 121 7.23 21.62 11.68
C THR A 121 7.94 22.86 11.16
N ASN A 122 9.18 22.70 10.71
CA ASN A 122 9.99 23.75 10.06
C ASN A 122 9.64 23.98 8.57
N ARG A 123 8.69 23.22 8.03
CA ARG A 123 8.16 23.39 6.67
C ARG A 123 9.24 23.40 5.58
N LYS A 124 10.24 22.52 5.68
CA LYS A 124 11.22 22.32 4.62
C LYS A 124 10.50 22.07 3.30
N ALA A 125 10.64 22.96 2.33
CA ALA A 125 10.02 22.82 1.01
C ALA A 125 10.90 21.94 0.12
N VAL A 126 10.27 20.98 -0.57
CA VAL A 126 10.92 20.03 -1.49
C VAL A 126 10.06 19.91 -2.73
N ASP A 127 10.67 20.02 -3.90
CA ASP A 127 9.98 19.77 -5.17
C ASP A 127 9.70 18.27 -5.33
N VAL A 128 8.48 17.95 -5.71
CA VAL A 128 8.01 16.58 -5.82
C VAL A 128 7.10 16.36 -7.02
N ILE A 129 6.90 15.13 -7.40
CA ILE A 129 5.82 14.74 -8.32
C ILE A 129 4.66 14.16 -7.48
N VAL A 130 3.51 14.79 -7.54
CA VAL A 130 2.28 14.26 -6.94
C VAL A 130 1.87 13.03 -7.73
N LYS A 131 1.96 11.84 -7.10
CA LYS A 131 1.74 10.57 -7.78
C LYS A 131 0.26 10.25 -7.89
N ASP A 132 -0.40 10.15 -6.75
CA ASP A 132 -1.83 9.83 -6.67
C ASP A 132 -2.50 10.57 -5.51
N VAL A 133 -3.81 10.75 -5.64
CA VAL A 133 -4.68 11.34 -4.62
C VAL A 133 -5.93 10.49 -4.43
N SER A 134 -6.50 10.53 -3.22
CA SER A 134 -7.75 9.89 -2.85
C SER A 134 -8.45 10.68 -1.75
N GLU A 135 -9.70 10.33 -1.44
CA GLU A 135 -10.46 10.95 -0.34
C GLU A 135 -9.76 10.80 1.04
N SER A 136 -8.94 9.76 1.22
CA SER A 136 -8.29 9.44 2.50
C SER A 136 -6.81 9.79 2.56
N GLY A 137 -6.18 10.16 1.43
CA GLY A 137 -4.75 10.41 1.38
C GLY A 137 -4.22 10.77 0.01
N PHE A 138 -2.92 10.97 -0.03
CA PHE A 138 -2.18 11.29 -1.24
C PHE A 138 -0.80 10.64 -1.22
N SER A 139 -0.17 10.54 -2.36
CA SER A 139 1.23 10.14 -2.43
C SER A 139 2.03 11.05 -3.37
N PHE A 140 3.32 11.17 -3.08
CA PHE A 140 4.24 11.91 -3.93
C PHE A 140 5.57 11.17 -4.06
N VAL A 141 6.28 11.47 -5.14
CA VAL A 141 7.65 11.00 -5.40
C VAL A 141 8.60 12.15 -5.14
N GLY A 142 9.57 11.92 -4.28
CA GLY A 142 10.71 12.80 -4.04
C GLY A 142 12.03 12.10 -4.37
N THR A 143 13.10 12.90 -4.43
CA THR A 143 14.46 12.41 -4.67
C THR A 143 15.31 12.33 -3.40
N GLU A 144 14.94 13.08 -2.37
CA GLU A 144 15.66 13.07 -1.10
C GLU A 144 15.22 11.89 -0.25
N ASP A 145 16.18 11.09 0.18
CA ASP A 145 15.96 10.04 1.17
C ASP A 145 16.03 10.64 2.58
N MET A 146 14.88 10.77 3.22
CA MET A 146 14.78 11.36 4.55
C MET A 146 14.59 10.27 5.60
N ASP A 147 15.36 10.36 6.68
CA ASP A 147 15.21 9.47 7.83
C ASP A 147 14.03 9.89 8.71
N ASN A 148 13.51 8.94 9.47
CA ASN A 148 12.47 9.15 10.50
C ASN A 148 11.25 9.95 10.05
N VAL A 149 10.82 9.78 8.80
CA VAL A 149 9.70 10.55 8.21
C VAL A 149 8.32 10.01 8.58
N ILE A 150 8.22 8.81 9.11
CA ILE A 150 6.91 8.24 9.49
C ILE A 150 6.30 9.07 10.62
N ASN A 151 5.02 9.41 10.47
CA ASN A 151 4.26 10.35 11.29
C ASN A 151 4.68 11.84 11.16
N MET A 152 5.61 12.16 10.26
CA MET A 152 5.95 13.56 9.99
C MET A 152 4.78 14.28 9.34
N PRO A 153 4.40 15.49 9.82
CA PRO A 153 3.40 16.31 9.16
C PRO A 153 3.91 16.77 7.79
N VAL A 154 3.02 16.81 6.83
CA VAL A 154 3.30 17.24 5.47
C VAL A 154 2.17 18.11 4.93
N ARG A 155 2.53 19.20 4.25
CA ARG A 155 1.62 19.98 3.44
C ARG A 155 2.06 19.86 1.99
N LEU A 156 1.23 19.27 1.14
CA LEU A 156 1.44 19.14 -0.29
C LEU A 156 0.67 20.25 -1.01
N VAL A 157 1.35 21.01 -1.87
CA VAL A 157 0.76 22.05 -2.72
C VAL A 157 1.03 21.72 -4.17
N PHE A 158 0.00 21.78 -5.00
CA PHE A 158 0.09 21.61 -6.45
C PHE A 158 -0.96 22.43 -7.17
N ALA A 159 -0.76 22.65 -8.47
CA ALA A 159 -1.69 23.40 -9.31
C ALA A 159 -2.21 22.52 -10.45
N ASP A 160 -3.53 22.56 -10.67
CA ASP A 160 -4.21 21.92 -11.82
C ASP A 160 -5.53 22.69 -12.09
N PHE A 161 -6.06 22.63 -13.31
CA PHE A 161 -7.27 23.36 -13.71
C PHE A 161 -7.28 24.86 -13.35
N ASN A 162 -6.12 25.53 -13.44
CA ASN A 162 -5.91 26.93 -13.03
C ASN A 162 -6.26 27.20 -11.55
N GLN A 163 -6.18 26.18 -10.69
CA GLN A 163 -6.43 26.28 -9.26
C GLN A 163 -5.26 25.69 -8.46
N ASN A 164 -5.05 26.24 -7.27
CA ASN A 164 -4.08 25.71 -6.32
C ASN A 164 -4.77 24.81 -5.29
N TYR A 165 -4.22 23.63 -5.11
CA TYR A 165 -4.67 22.64 -4.12
C TYR A 165 -3.64 22.56 -3.00
N SER A 166 -4.12 22.49 -1.77
CA SER A 166 -3.30 22.33 -0.57
C SER A 166 -3.85 21.20 0.30
N LEU A 167 -3.07 20.13 0.46
CA LEU A 167 -3.42 18.95 1.22
C LEU A 167 -2.54 18.86 2.46
N MET A 168 -3.15 18.66 3.61
CA MET A 168 -2.44 18.47 4.88
C MET A 168 -2.60 17.03 5.36
N GLY A 169 -1.51 16.41 5.76
CA GLY A 169 -1.53 15.03 6.25
C GLY A 169 -0.28 14.67 7.03
N ILE A 170 -0.15 13.40 7.27
CA ILE A 170 1.05 12.79 7.87
C ILE A 170 1.58 11.69 6.96
N ILE A 171 2.91 11.55 6.90
CA ILE A 171 3.56 10.47 6.16
C ILE A 171 3.34 9.16 6.92
N VAL A 172 2.73 8.17 6.26
CA VAL A 172 2.46 6.84 6.84
C VAL A 172 3.25 5.73 6.17
N ARG A 173 3.89 6.02 5.04
CA ARG A 173 4.68 5.04 4.29
C ARG A 173 5.78 5.73 3.50
N LYS A 174 6.96 5.09 3.46
CA LYS A 174 8.10 5.41 2.61
C LYS A 174 8.50 4.15 1.84
N VAL A 175 8.67 4.24 0.54
CA VAL A 175 9.10 3.11 -0.32
C VAL A 175 10.10 3.61 -1.34
N VAL A 176 11.29 3.05 -1.34
CA VAL A 176 12.31 3.28 -2.37
C VAL A 176 11.93 2.46 -3.60
N ILE A 177 11.79 3.10 -4.77
CA ILE A 177 11.37 2.46 -6.03
C ILE A 177 12.45 2.46 -7.11
N GLY A 178 13.62 2.98 -6.82
CA GLY A 178 14.76 3.07 -7.73
C GLY A 178 15.82 4.01 -7.20
N GLU A 179 16.90 4.19 -7.96
CA GLU A 179 17.92 5.18 -7.63
C GLU A 179 17.28 6.57 -7.56
N ASN A 180 17.42 7.23 -6.41
CA ASN A 180 16.89 8.58 -6.15
C ASN A 180 15.36 8.74 -6.41
N LYS A 181 14.56 7.68 -6.26
CA LYS A 181 13.10 7.77 -6.38
C LYS A 181 12.43 7.12 -5.17
N ILE A 182 11.81 7.94 -4.35
CA ILE A 182 11.17 7.52 -3.12
C ILE A 182 9.70 7.95 -3.14
N VAL A 183 8.81 6.99 -2.94
CA VAL A 183 7.38 7.24 -2.81
C VAL A 183 7.03 7.44 -1.35
N TYR A 184 6.49 8.58 -1.03
CA TYR A 184 5.91 8.90 0.26
C TYR A 184 4.39 8.79 0.19
N GLY A 185 3.81 7.88 0.98
CA GLY A 185 2.37 7.76 1.13
C GLY A 185 1.89 8.50 2.36
N CYS A 186 0.86 9.34 2.21
CA CYS A 186 0.36 10.22 3.24
C CYS A 186 -1.11 9.97 3.51
N ARG A 187 -1.50 10.04 4.77
CA ARG A 187 -2.89 10.05 5.20
C ARG A 187 -3.34 11.49 5.45
N LEU A 188 -4.48 11.88 4.93
CA LEU A 188 -5.08 13.18 5.21
C LEU A 188 -5.44 13.30 6.70
N GLY A 189 -5.23 14.48 7.26
CA GLY A 189 -5.62 14.79 8.64
C GLY A 189 -7.12 15.03 8.79
N VAL A 190 -7.73 15.63 7.77
CA VAL A 190 -9.15 15.93 7.70
C VAL A 190 -9.68 15.74 6.28
N ARG A 191 -10.97 15.47 6.16
CA ARG A 191 -11.65 15.39 4.87
C ARG A 191 -11.54 16.74 4.12
N ASN A 192 -11.31 16.69 2.81
CA ASN A 192 -11.11 17.86 1.98
C ASN A 192 -12.10 17.84 0.80
N ALA A 193 -13.17 18.62 0.90
CA ALA A 193 -14.23 18.68 -0.12
C ALA A 193 -13.71 19.17 -1.49
N ASN A 194 -12.74 20.09 -1.52
CA ASN A 194 -12.11 20.56 -2.76
C ASN A 194 -11.34 19.44 -3.46
N LEU A 195 -10.71 18.55 -2.69
CA LEU A 195 -10.02 17.38 -3.24
C LEU A 195 -11.02 16.38 -3.84
N GLU A 196 -12.15 16.15 -3.22
CA GLU A 196 -13.21 15.28 -3.75
C GLU A 196 -13.77 15.81 -5.09
N GLN A 197 -14.01 17.10 -5.17
CA GLN A 197 -14.41 17.75 -6.42
C GLN A 197 -13.33 17.65 -7.50
N TYR A 198 -12.07 17.88 -7.14
CA TYR A 198 -10.92 17.72 -8.03
C TYR A 198 -10.82 16.29 -8.56
N ILE A 199 -10.90 15.27 -7.71
CA ILE A 199 -10.86 13.87 -8.12
C ILE A 199 -11.95 13.57 -9.16
N SER A 200 -13.18 14.00 -8.88
CA SER A 200 -14.32 13.79 -9.78
C SER A 200 -14.17 14.51 -11.12
N GLN A 201 -13.62 15.72 -11.12
CA GLN A 201 -13.36 16.50 -12.33
C GLN A 201 -12.24 15.87 -13.17
N LYS A 202 -11.14 15.48 -12.53
CA LYS A 202 -9.99 14.87 -13.20
C LYS A 202 -10.31 13.49 -13.78
N GLN A 203 -11.12 12.69 -13.09
CA GLN A 203 -11.62 11.42 -13.63
C GLN A 203 -12.42 11.64 -14.93
N ARG A 204 -13.34 12.61 -14.93
CA ARG A 204 -14.15 12.93 -16.13
C ARG A 204 -13.25 13.36 -17.28
N GLN A 205 -12.24 14.19 -17.04
CA GLN A 205 -11.25 14.60 -18.03
C GLN A 205 -10.52 13.39 -18.63
N MET A 206 -9.99 12.51 -17.78
CA MET A 206 -9.25 11.32 -18.22
C MET A 206 -10.14 10.36 -19.06
N LEU A 207 -11.37 10.17 -18.64
CA LEU A 207 -12.32 9.32 -19.37
C LEU A 207 -12.67 9.92 -20.74
N SER A 208 -12.81 11.24 -20.86
CA SER A 208 -13.07 11.92 -22.13
C SER A 208 -11.87 11.81 -23.10
N MET A 209 -10.65 11.94 -22.60
CA MET A 209 -9.42 11.79 -23.41
C MET A 209 -9.28 10.35 -23.94
N ASN A 210 -9.56 9.34 -23.12
CA ASN A 210 -9.48 7.93 -23.54
C ASN A 210 -10.53 7.59 -24.60
N ARG A 211 -11.74 8.14 -24.53
CA ARG A 211 -12.78 7.97 -25.56
C ARG A 211 -12.38 8.64 -26.89
N GLY A 212 -11.74 9.80 -26.84
CA GLY A 212 -11.21 10.47 -28.02
C GLY A 212 -10.17 9.62 -28.75
N ASN A 213 -9.20 9.08 -28.02
CA ASN A 213 -8.15 8.25 -28.61
C ASN A 213 -8.67 6.94 -29.22
N SER A 214 -9.67 6.30 -28.62
CA SER A 214 -10.30 5.09 -29.18
C SER A 214 -11.07 5.36 -30.47
N ALA A 215 -11.62 6.55 -30.64
CA ALA A 215 -12.36 6.94 -31.86
C ALA A 215 -11.42 7.21 -33.05
N PHE A 216 -10.16 7.58 -32.80
CA PHE A 216 -9.18 7.77 -33.88
C PHE A 216 -8.59 6.44 -34.38
N GLN A 217 -8.40 5.45 -33.52
CA GLN A 217 -7.85 4.14 -33.91
C GLN A 217 -8.82 3.32 -34.76
N ASN A 218 -10.13 3.54 -34.64
CA ASN A 218 -11.14 2.84 -35.47
C ASN A 218 -11.43 3.49 -36.85
N LYS A 219 -10.72 4.56 -37.21
CA LYS A 219 -10.84 5.24 -38.50
C LYS A 219 -9.71 4.91 -39.48
N GLU A 220 -8.69 4.16 -39.05
CA GLU A 220 -7.55 3.77 -39.89
C GLU A 220 -7.55 2.27 -40.29
N MET A 221 -8.70 1.58 -40.16
CA MET A 221 -8.91 0.23 -40.71
C MET A 221 -9.94 0.24 -41.83
#